data_19aaec7121661603b25df31a6a69333a
#
_entry.id   19aaec7121661603b25df31a6a69333a
#
_cell.length_a   1.000
_cell.length_b   1.000
_cell.length_c   1.000
_cell.angle_alpha   90.00
_cell.angle_beta   90.00
_cell.angle_gamma   90.00
#
_symmetry.space_group_name_H-M   'P 1'
#
loop_
_entity.id
_entity.type
_entity.pdbx_description
1 polymer ?
#
loop_
_entity_poly.entity_id
_entity_poly.type
_entity_poly.pdbx_seq_one_letter_code
_entity_poly.pdbx_strand_id
1 'polypeptide(L)'
;MAKPNPEELFNLGMLSYDKQDFSKARKYFERACGLNNGGGCGALGDLYDDVEKNLIKATQFYSKACDLKDGRGCGSLGDLYENDQGVEKDLIKAAYFYSKACDLNNGGGCKNLGVLYHNGEGVEKDLIKAAYFYSKACELKESFGCGALGGLYYSGDGVEKNLTKADQYFSKACKLGDQEACEVLKEK
;
A
#
# COMPACT_ATOMS: atom_id res chain seq x y z
N MET A 1 27.94 -6.36 -26.62
CA MET A 1 26.59 -6.73 -26.19
C MET A 1 25.97 -5.60 -25.39
N ALA A 2 24.76 -5.16 -25.74
CA ALA A 2 24.03 -4.16 -24.97
C ALA A 2 23.75 -4.69 -23.54
N LYS A 3 23.91 -3.83 -22.51
CA LYS A 3 23.55 -4.21 -21.13
C LYS A 3 22.05 -4.47 -21.09
N PRO A 4 21.59 -5.53 -20.40
CA PRO A 4 20.16 -5.79 -20.25
C PRO A 4 19.48 -4.60 -19.55
N ASN A 5 18.35 -4.16 -20.11
CA ASN A 5 17.54 -3.08 -19.53
C ASN A 5 16.79 -3.63 -18.31
N PRO A 6 16.97 -3.07 -17.10
CA PRO A 6 16.31 -3.58 -15.90
C PRO A 6 14.77 -3.49 -15.96
N GLU A 7 14.21 -2.51 -16.65
CA GLU A 7 12.77 -2.38 -16.88
C GLU A 7 12.24 -3.48 -17.81
N GLU A 8 12.96 -3.79 -18.88
CA GLU A 8 12.63 -4.91 -19.76
C GLU A 8 12.64 -6.25 -19.02
N LEU A 9 13.65 -6.47 -18.17
CA LEU A 9 13.75 -7.66 -17.33
C LEU A 9 12.57 -7.76 -16.34
N PHE A 10 12.19 -6.65 -15.71
CA PHE A 10 11.02 -6.59 -14.85
C PHE A 10 9.75 -6.98 -15.62
N ASN A 11 9.51 -6.40 -16.80
CA ASN A 11 8.34 -6.68 -17.62
C ASN A 11 8.31 -8.15 -18.09
N LEU A 12 9.43 -8.75 -18.46
CA LEU A 12 9.53 -10.18 -18.79
C LEU A 12 9.25 -11.07 -17.58
N GLY A 13 9.68 -10.63 -16.39
CA GLY A 13 9.35 -11.27 -15.12
C GLY A 13 7.85 -11.29 -14.86
N MET A 14 7.17 -10.14 -15.02
CA MET A 14 5.72 -10.02 -14.86
C MET A 14 4.96 -10.91 -15.86
N LEU A 15 5.34 -10.90 -17.13
CA LEU A 15 4.74 -11.78 -18.13
C LEU A 15 4.91 -13.27 -17.80
N SER A 16 6.02 -13.66 -17.18
CA SER A 16 6.26 -15.04 -16.75
C SER A 16 5.44 -15.37 -15.50
N TYR A 17 5.29 -14.42 -14.58
CA TYR A 17 4.47 -14.54 -13.38
C TYR A 17 2.99 -14.74 -13.74
N ASP A 18 2.44 -13.95 -14.67
CA ASP A 18 1.06 -14.07 -15.15
C ASP A 18 0.78 -15.43 -15.80
N LYS A 19 1.80 -16.04 -16.41
CA LYS A 19 1.74 -17.41 -16.95
C LYS A 19 2.00 -18.50 -15.90
N GLN A 20 2.16 -18.11 -14.63
CA GLN A 20 2.50 -19.01 -13.52
C GLN A 20 3.84 -19.74 -13.69
N ASP A 21 4.72 -19.28 -14.58
CA ASP A 21 6.10 -19.75 -14.68
C ASP A 21 6.98 -19.02 -13.65
N PHE A 22 6.77 -19.37 -12.39
CA PHE A 22 7.43 -18.72 -11.26
C PHE A 22 8.96 -18.90 -11.26
N SER A 23 9.45 -20.02 -11.81
CA SER A 23 10.89 -20.24 -11.95
C SER A 23 11.53 -19.25 -12.90
N LYS A 24 10.88 -18.97 -14.03
CA LYS A 24 11.33 -18.02 -15.03
C LYS A 24 11.13 -16.58 -14.54
N ALA A 25 9.99 -16.29 -13.91
CA ALA A 25 9.71 -14.99 -13.29
C ALA A 25 10.81 -14.62 -12.28
N ARG A 26 11.17 -15.56 -11.39
CA ARG A 26 12.25 -15.36 -10.42
C ARG A 26 13.56 -14.93 -11.08
N LYS A 27 14.01 -15.66 -12.10
CA LYS A 27 15.27 -15.35 -12.80
C LYS A 27 15.29 -13.93 -13.37
N TYR A 28 14.15 -13.49 -13.92
CA TYR A 28 14.04 -12.14 -14.45
C TYR A 28 14.01 -11.08 -13.34
N PHE A 29 13.24 -11.32 -12.25
CA PHE A 29 13.20 -10.39 -11.12
C PHE A 29 14.54 -10.29 -10.38
N GLU A 30 15.26 -11.40 -10.20
CA GLU A 30 16.60 -11.41 -9.63
C GLU A 30 17.57 -10.53 -10.44
N ARG A 31 17.52 -10.64 -11.77
CA ARG A 31 18.35 -9.84 -12.66
C ARG A 31 17.95 -8.36 -12.61
N ALA A 32 16.66 -8.05 -12.65
CA ALA A 32 16.16 -6.67 -12.54
C ALA A 32 16.55 -6.05 -11.20
N CYS A 33 16.33 -6.77 -10.10
CA CYS A 33 16.69 -6.34 -8.74
C CYS A 33 18.20 -6.18 -8.57
N GLY A 34 19.00 -7.06 -9.18
CA GLY A 34 20.46 -6.95 -9.23
C GLY A 34 20.97 -5.70 -9.96
N LEU A 35 20.15 -5.17 -10.87
CA LEU A 35 20.40 -3.91 -11.59
C LEU A 35 19.70 -2.70 -10.94
N ASN A 36 19.33 -2.82 -9.65
CA ASN A 36 18.68 -1.79 -8.84
C ASN A 36 17.32 -1.32 -9.37
N ASN A 37 16.56 -2.20 -10.02
CA ASN A 37 15.15 -1.96 -10.32
C ASN A 37 14.31 -2.26 -9.08
N GLY A 38 13.73 -1.21 -8.47
CA GLY A 38 12.91 -1.32 -7.25
C GLY A 38 11.69 -2.22 -7.45
N GLY A 39 10.98 -2.09 -8.59
CA GLY A 39 9.86 -2.95 -8.94
C GLY A 39 10.25 -4.43 -9.05
N GLY A 40 11.44 -4.73 -9.62
CA GLY A 40 11.98 -6.08 -9.69
C GLY A 40 12.28 -6.66 -8.31
N CYS A 41 12.81 -5.85 -7.39
CA CYS A 41 13.02 -6.28 -6.01
C CYS A 41 11.68 -6.51 -5.28
N GLY A 42 10.70 -5.62 -5.47
CA GLY A 42 9.35 -5.76 -4.89
C GLY A 42 8.66 -7.04 -5.38
N ALA A 43 8.65 -7.27 -6.70
CA ALA A 43 8.08 -8.48 -7.29
C ALA A 43 8.77 -9.77 -6.85
N LEU A 44 10.07 -9.70 -6.58
CA LEU A 44 10.80 -10.83 -5.99
C LEU A 44 10.37 -11.07 -4.54
N GLY A 45 10.11 -9.99 -3.78
CA GLY A 45 9.50 -10.06 -2.46
C GLY A 45 8.13 -10.74 -2.49
N ASP A 46 7.24 -10.30 -3.39
CA ASP A 46 5.91 -10.91 -3.59
C ASP A 46 6.01 -12.41 -3.91
N LEU A 47 6.98 -12.79 -4.75
CA LEU A 47 7.17 -14.20 -5.11
C LEU A 47 7.60 -15.05 -3.90
N TYR A 48 8.49 -14.51 -3.06
CA TYR A 48 8.90 -15.19 -1.82
C TYR A 48 7.79 -15.24 -0.78
N ASP A 49 6.93 -14.21 -0.71
CA ASP A 49 5.78 -14.18 0.20
C ASP A 49 4.66 -15.10 -0.26
N ASP A 50 4.14 -14.87 -1.47
CA ASP A 50 2.92 -15.51 -1.95
C ASP A 50 3.14 -16.96 -2.38
N VAL A 51 4.25 -17.24 -3.06
CA VAL A 51 4.50 -18.54 -3.70
C VAL A 51 5.35 -19.45 -2.83
N GLU A 52 6.46 -18.94 -2.31
CA GLU A 52 7.42 -19.76 -1.55
C GLU A 52 7.16 -19.73 -0.03
N LYS A 53 6.31 -18.83 0.44
CA LYS A 53 5.99 -18.62 1.87
C LYS A 53 7.25 -18.42 2.72
N ASN A 54 8.25 -17.76 2.14
CA ASN A 54 9.51 -17.43 2.80
C ASN A 54 9.53 -15.94 3.19
N LEU A 55 8.87 -15.64 4.30
CA LEU A 55 8.71 -14.27 4.80
C LEU A 55 10.02 -13.57 5.16
N ILE A 56 11.06 -14.33 5.55
CA ILE A 56 12.39 -13.77 5.82
C ILE A 56 13.01 -13.19 4.55
N LYS A 57 12.94 -13.95 3.45
CA LYS A 57 13.42 -13.48 2.15
C LYS A 57 12.54 -12.36 1.60
N ALA A 58 11.22 -12.48 1.72
CA ALA A 58 10.28 -11.43 1.33
C ALA A 58 10.64 -10.10 2.00
N THR A 59 10.86 -10.10 3.33
CA THR A 59 11.29 -8.93 4.09
C THR A 59 12.57 -8.30 3.53
N GLN A 60 13.60 -9.12 3.21
CA GLN A 60 14.85 -8.64 2.65
C GLN A 60 14.64 -7.93 1.30
N PHE A 61 13.82 -8.51 0.42
CA PHE A 61 13.57 -7.94 -0.91
C PHE A 61 12.65 -6.73 -0.88
N TYR A 62 11.62 -6.72 -0.03
CA TYR A 62 10.81 -5.51 0.20
C TYR A 62 11.64 -4.37 0.80
N SER A 63 12.55 -4.66 1.73
CA SER A 63 13.47 -3.66 2.26
C SER A 63 14.33 -3.05 1.15
N LYS A 64 14.91 -3.88 0.30
CA LYS A 64 15.70 -3.40 -0.85
C LYS A 64 14.85 -2.61 -1.85
N ALA A 65 13.61 -3.04 -2.12
CA ALA A 65 12.69 -2.30 -2.96
C ALA A 65 12.37 -0.92 -2.39
N CYS A 66 12.09 -0.86 -1.09
CA CYS A 66 11.83 0.40 -0.37
C CYS A 66 13.04 1.35 -0.39
N ASP A 67 14.26 0.84 -0.23
CA ASP A 67 15.49 1.63 -0.33
C ASP A 67 15.69 2.19 -1.76
N LEU A 68 15.21 1.47 -2.75
CA LEU A 68 15.17 1.88 -4.16
C LEU A 68 13.94 2.75 -4.51
N LYS A 69 13.22 3.26 -3.51
CA LYS A 69 12.05 4.13 -3.64
C LYS A 69 10.87 3.47 -4.37
N ASP A 70 10.71 2.18 -4.23
CA ASP A 70 9.50 1.47 -4.63
C ASP A 70 8.46 1.59 -3.51
N GLY A 71 7.37 2.34 -3.76
CA GLY A 71 6.34 2.60 -2.76
C GLY A 71 5.56 1.35 -2.36
N ARG A 72 5.42 0.37 -3.27
CA ARG A 72 4.79 -0.92 -2.97
C ARG A 72 5.68 -1.74 -2.02
N GLY A 73 6.99 -1.81 -2.28
CA GLY A 73 7.93 -2.48 -1.38
C GLY A 73 7.93 -1.89 0.03
N CYS A 74 7.85 -0.56 0.15
CA CYS A 74 7.69 0.10 1.47
C CYS A 74 6.36 -0.29 2.13
N GLY A 75 5.24 -0.30 1.39
CA GLY A 75 3.93 -0.69 1.91
C GLY A 75 3.92 -2.12 2.40
N SER A 76 4.40 -3.08 1.58
CA SER A 76 4.50 -4.49 1.96
C SER A 76 5.37 -4.70 3.20
N LEU A 77 6.48 -3.96 3.31
CA LEU A 77 7.31 -4.02 4.52
C LEU A 77 6.58 -3.52 5.77
N GLY A 78 5.75 -2.48 5.62
CA GLY A 78 4.85 -2.01 6.69
C GLY A 78 3.86 -3.09 7.12
N ASP A 79 3.24 -3.78 6.15
CA ASP A 79 2.29 -4.88 6.41
C ASP A 79 2.95 -6.03 7.19
N LEU A 80 4.20 -6.40 6.86
CA LEU A 80 4.93 -7.45 7.58
C LEU A 80 5.16 -7.08 9.05
N TYR A 81 5.54 -5.82 9.33
CA TYR A 81 5.72 -5.33 10.71
C TYR A 81 4.40 -5.19 11.47
N GLU A 82 3.30 -4.84 10.80
CA GLU A 82 1.99 -4.74 11.43
C GLU A 82 1.44 -6.12 11.84
N ASN A 83 1.65 -7.13 10.99
CA ASN A 83 1.01 -8.44 11.11
C ASN A 83 1.88 -9.55 11.70
N ASP A 84 3.05 -9.24 12.25
CA ASP A 84 3.99 -10.25 12.81
C ASP A 84 4.40 -11.32 11.77
N GLN A 85 4.69 -10.87 10.56
CA GLN A 85 4.98 -11.75 9.43
C GLN A 85 6.46 -11.69 9.01
N GLY A 86 7.24 -12.70 9.39
CA GLY A 86 8.67 -12.78 9.06
C GLY A 86 9.58 -11.80 9.83
N VAL A 87 8.99 -10.88 10.55
CA VAL A 87 9.60 -9.93 11.48
C VAL A 87 8.72 -9.81 12.71
N GLU A 88 9.29 -9.49 13.85
CA GLU A 88 8.53 -9.21 15.07
C GLU A 88 7.62 -7.98 14.87
N LYS A 89 6.37 -8.07 15.34
CA LYS A 89 5.38 -6.99 15.26
C LYS A 89 5.93 -5.70 15.84
N ASP A 90 5.91 -4.64 15.05
CA ASP A 90 6.37 -3.32 15.45
C ASP A 90 5.54 -2.24 14.71
N LEU A 91 4.49 -1.75 15.38
CA LEU A 91 3.58 -0.76 14.80
C LEU A 91 4.25 0.61 14.56
N ILE A 92 5.32 0.93 15.29
CA ILE A 92 6.09 2.17 15.03
C ILE A 92 6.83 2.03 13.71
N LYS A 93 7.46 0.88 13.46
CA LYS A 93 8.08 0.61 12.16
C LYS A 93 7.07 0.50 11.05
N ALA A 94 5.92 -0.13 11.29
CA ALA A 94 4.83 -0.17 10.30
C ALA A 94 4.41 1.25 9.88
N ALA A 95 4.15 2.14 10.84
CA ALA A 95 3.82 3.54 10.56
C ALA A 95 4.93 4.25 9.76
N TYR A 96 6.19 4.02 10.10
CA TYR A 96 7.34 4.58 9.38
C TYR A 96 7.37 4.13 7.91
N PHE A 97 7.19 2.82 7.64
CA PHE A 97 7.21 2.30 6.28
C PHE A 97 5.96 2.68 5.49
N TYR A 98 4.78 2.75 6.10
CA TYR A 98 3.58 3.29 5.47
C TYR A 98 3.73 4.77 5.12
N SER A 99 4.39 5.57 5.97
CA SER A 99 4.70 6.97 5.64
C SER A 99 5.58 7.07 4.41
N LYS A 100 6.66 6.28 4.34
CA LYS A 100 7.50 6.21 3.13
C LYS A 100 6.72 5.78 1.89
N ALA A 101 5.86 4.77 2.02
CA ALA A 101 5.01 4.30 0.92
C ALA A 101 4.07 5.42 0.44
N CYS A 102 3.43 6.12 1.37
CA CYS A 102 2.54 7.25 1.07
C CYS A 102 3.27 8.41 0.38
N ASP A 103 4.48 8.74 0.81
CA ASP A 103 5.33 9.77 0.19
C ASP A 103 5.74 9.38 -1.25
N LEU A 104 5.77 8.09 -1.54
CA LEU A 104 6.00 7.53 -2.87
C LEU A 104 4.70 7.27 -3.65
N ASN A 105 3.60 7.92 -3.27
CA ASN A 105 2.28 7.81 -3.90
C ASN A 105 1.70 6.39 -3.89
N ASN A 106 2.04 5.57 -2.91
CA ASN A 106 1.36 4.31 -2.67
C ASN A 106 0.08 4.56 -1.85
N GLY A 107 -1.08 4.39 -2.48
CA GLY A 107 -2.38 4.65 -1.85
C GLY A 107 -2.64 3.74 -0.65
N GLY A 108 -2.24 2.47 -0.73
CA GLY A 108 -2.34 1.52 0.39
C GLY A 108 -1.55 1.98 1.62
N GLY A 109 -0.32 2.49 1.41
CA GLY A 109 0.48 3.08 2.48
C GLY A 109 -0.20 4.29 3.13
N CYS A 110 -0.77 5.19 2.32
CA CYS A 110 -1.53 6.33 2.85
C CYS A 110 -2.76 5.88 3.65
N LYS A 111 -3.51 4.89 3.13
CA LYS A 111 -4.66 4.30 3.80
C LYS A 111 -4.28 3.72 5.17
N ASN A 112 -3.27 2.84 5.19
CA ASN A 112 -2.85 2.15 6.40
C ASN A 112 -2.30 3.14 7.45
N LEU A 113 -1.53 4.14 7.03
CA LEU A 113 -1.07 5.20 7.93
C LEU A 113 -2.24 6.01 8.51
N GLY A 114 -3.26 6.31 7.70
CA GLY A 114 -4.49 6.95 8.16
C GLY A 114 -5.19 6.12 9.23
N VAL A 115 -5.26 4.79 9.06
CA VAL A 115 -5.84 3.86 10.06
C VAL A 115 -5.04 3.89 11.36
N LEU A 116 -3.71 3.85 11.30
CA LEU A 116 -2.87 3.91 12.50
C LEU A 116 -3.10 5.21 13.30
N TYR A 117 -3.17 6.37 12.62
CA TYR A 117 -3.50 7.63 13.28
C TYR A 117 -4.94 7.69 13.81
N HIS A 118 -5.88 7.08 13.11
CA HIS A 118 -7.28 7.01 13.56
C HIS A 118 -7.42 6.22 14.86
N ASN A 119 -6.72 5.10 14.97
CA ASN A 119 -6.80 4.19 16.11
C ASN A 119 -5.84 4.58 17.25
N GLY A 120 -4.74 5.27 16.95
CA GLY A 120 -3.64 5.50 17.89
C GLY A 120 -2.75 4.27 18.06
N GLU A 121 -2.48 3.56 16.96
CA GLU A 121 -1.68 2.33 16.94
C GLU A 121 -0.29 2.61 16.37
N GLY A 122 0.77 2.41 17.17
CA GLY A 122 2.15 2.73 16.77
C GLY A 122 2.46 4.23 16.64
N VAL A 123 1.42 5.06 16.68
CA VAL A 123 1.46 6.53 16.67
C VAL A 123 0.42 7.06 17.66
N GLU A 124 0.58 8.28 18.13
CA GLU A 124 -0.46 8.95 18.93
C GLU A 124 -1.71 9.18 18.07
N LYS A 125 -2.89 8.90 18.63
CA LYS A 125 -4.18 9.10 17.95
C LYS A 125 -4.32 10.57 17.52
N ASP A 126 -4.56 10.77 16.22
CA ASP A 126 -4.71 12.09 15.63
C ASP A 126 -5.67 12.03 14.43
N LEU A 127 -6.93 12.39 14.66
CA LEU A 127 -7.98 12.33 13.63
C LEU A 127 -7.78 13.39 12.52
N ILE A 128 -7.07 14.47 12.78
CA ILE A 128 -6.72 15.48 11.75
C ILE A 128 -5.71 14.84 10.78
N LYS A 129 -4.68 14.18 11.31
CA LYS A 129 -3.73 13.44 10.46
C LYS A 129 -4.39 12.27 9.75
N ALA A 130 -5.28 11.53 10.43
CA ALA A 130 -6.05 10.47 9.79
C ALA A 130 -6.83 10.99 8.58
N ALA A 131 -7.55 12.11 8.71
CA ALA A 131 -8.27 12.75 7.61
C ALA A 131 -7.33 13.16 6.47
N TYR A 132 -6.17 13.71 6.78
CA TYR A 132 -5.16 14.06 5.79
C TYR A 132 -4.68 12.85 4.97
N PHE A 133 -4.34 11.74 5.65
CA PHE A 133 -3.86 10.53 4.96
C PHE A 133 -4.97 9.80 4.21
N TYR A 134 -6.20 9.79 4.72
CA TYR A 134 -7.37 9.28 3.99
C TYR A 134 -7.66 10.12 2.74
N SER A 135 -7.49 11.44 2.80
CA SER A 135 -7.60 12.32 1.62
C SER A 135 -6.58 11.94 0.55
N LYS A 136 -5.31 11.79 0.93
CA LYS A 136 -4.26 11.32 0.01
C LYS A 136 -4.57 9.94 -0.59
N ALA A 137 -5.02 8.99 0.23
CA ALA A 137 -5.41 7.67 -0.24
C ALA A 137 -6.56 7.77 -1.25
N CYS A 138 -7.58 8.60 -0.97
CA CYS A 138 -8.69 8.83 -1.88
C CYS A 138 -8.26 9.47 -3.21
N GLU A 139 -7.32 10.42 -3.20
CA GLU A 139 -6.73 11.00 -4.41
C GLU A 139 -6.01 9.93 -5.25
N LEU A 140 -5.40 8.96 -4.60
CA LEU A 140 -4.74 7.80 -5.21
C LEU A 140 -5.71 6.64 -5.53
N LYS A 141 -7.02 6.90 -5.50
CA LYS A 141 -8.10 5.97 -5.87
C LYS A 141 -8.27 4.76 -4.92
N GLU A 142 -7.84 4.90 -3.68
CA GLU A 142 -8.16 3.94 -2.63
C GLU A 142 -9.59 4.19 -2.13
N SER A 143 -10.49 3.25 -2.42
CA SER A 143 -11.92 3.38 -2.07
C SER A 143 -12.15 3.54 -0.58
N PHE A 144 -11.43 2.76 0.23
CA PHE A 144 -11.48 2.84 1.69
C PHE A 144 -11.10 4.25 2.19
N GLY A 145 -10.06 4.86 1.64
CA GLY A 145 -9.65 6.23 2.00
C GLY A 145 -10.76 7.26 1.75
N CYS A 146 -11.46 7.13 0.62
CA CYS A 146 -12.61 7.96 0.31
C CYS A 146 -13.76 7.72 1.30
N GLY A 147 -14.12 6.47 1.57
CA GLY A 147 -15.18 6.11 2.51
C GLY A 147 -14.90 6.59 3.93
N ALA A 148 -13.68 6.33 4.43
CA ALA A 148 -13.25 6.76 5.75
C ALA A 148 -13.29 8.29 5.91
N LEU A 149 -12.81 9.03 4.90
CA LEU A 149 -12.90 10.49 4.89
C LEU A 149 -14.34 10.99 4.87
N GLY A 150 -15.21 10.31 4.11
CA GLY A 150 -16.67 10.57 4.13
C GLY A 150 -17.26 10.39 5.53
N GLY A 151 -16.87 9.33 6.24
CA GLY A 151 -17.26 9.08 7.62
C GLY A 151 -16.82 10.20 8.58
N LEU A 152 -15.57 10.68 8.46
CA LEU A 152 -15.06 11.79 9.28
C LEU A 152 -15.84 13.09 9.02
N TYR A 153 -16.17 13.41 7.77
CA TYR A 153 -17.02 14.57 7.47
C TYR A 153 -18.47 14.40 7.96
N TYR A 154 -18.98 13.18 8.01
CA TYR A 154 -20.31 12.87 8.52
C TYR A 154 -20.39 13.08 10.04
N SER A 155 -19.39 12.61 10.80
CA SER A 155 -19.33 12.73 12.26
C SER A 155 -18.84 14.09 12.73
N GLY A 156 -17.92 14.69 12.00
CA GLY A 156 -17.17 15.89 12.40
C GLY A 156 -15.91 15.57 13.21
N ASP A 157 -15.40 14.34 13.09
CA ASP A 157 -14.20 13.89 13.80
C ASP A 157 -12.93 14.26 13.03
N GLY A 158 -12.08 15.09 13.62
CA GLY A 158 -10.83 15.57 13.00
C GLY A 158 -11.02 16.55 11.84
N VAL A 159 -12.25 16.76 11.38
CA VAL A 159 -12.65 17.75 10.37
C VAL A 159 -13.96 18.41 10.78
N GLU A 160 -14.25 19.60 10.27
CA GLU A 160 -15.55 20.23 10.47
C GLU A 160 -16.67 19.41 9.81
N LYS A 161 -17.73 19.10 10.56
CA LYS A 161 -18.87 18.32 10.07
C LYS A 161 -19.46 18.95 8.83
N ASN A 162 -19.57 18.15 7.75
CA ASN A 162 -20.11 18.61 6.48
C ASN A 162 -20.76 17.46 5.72
N LEU A 163 -22.07 17.37 5.78
CA LEU A 163 -22.83 16.26 5.17
C LEU A 163 -22.71 16.25 3.64
N THR A 164 -22.62 17.43 3.00
CA THR A 164 -22.44 17.52 1.54
C THR A 164 -21.10 16.94 1.12
N LYS A 165 -20.02 17.26 1.85
CA LYS A 165 -18.71 16.64 1.60
C LYS A 165 -18.71 15.14 1.90
N ALA A 166 -19.38 14.72 2.98
CA ALA A 166 -19.52 13.30 3.30
C ALA A 166 -20.13 12.54 2.11
N ASP A 167 -21.24 13.04 1.54
CA ASP A 167 -21.90 12.43 0.38
C ASP A 167 -21.02 12.41 -0.87
N GLN A 168 -20.24 13.47 -1.10
CA GLN A 168 -19.28 13.50 -2.21
C GLN A 168 -18.20 12.42 -2.06
N TYR A 169 -17.66 12.22 -0.86
CA TYR A 169 -16.65 11.21 -0.61
C TYR A 169 -17.21 9.78 -0.62
N PHE A 170 -18.41 9.55 -0.06
CA PHE A 170 -19.11 8.26 -0.20
C PHE A 170 -19.42 7.96 -1.68
N SER A 171 -19.81 8.96 -2.48
CA SER A 171 -20.00 8.77 -3.93
C SER A 171 -18.72 8.37 -4.65
N LYS A 172 -17.57 8.98 -4.27
CA LYS A 172 -16.27 8.57 -4.82
C LYS A 172 -15.92 7.14 -4.43
N ALA A 173 -16.08 6.79 -3.15
CA ALA A 173 -15.83 5.45 -2.63
C ALA A 173 -16.69 4.41 -3.35
N CYS A 174 -17.99 4.66 -3.49
CA CYS A 174 -18.91 3.79 -4.21
C CYS A 174 -18.48 3.57 -5.68
N LYS A 175 -18.10 4.63 -6.39
CA LYS A 175 -17.58 4.53 -7.77
C LYS A 175 -16.28 3.73 -7.88
N LEU A 176 -15.49 3.67 -6.81
CA LEU A 176 -14.27 2.87 -6.70
C LEU A 176 -14.52 1.44 -6.20
N GLY A 177 -15.81 1.06 -6.01
CA GLY A 177 -16.20 -0.31 -5.66
C GLY A 177 -16.48 -0.55 -4.18
N ASP A 178 -16.52 0.48 -3.33
CA ASP A 178 -16.92 0.36 -1.94
C ASP A 178 -18.43 0.17 -1.82
N GLN A 179 -18.85 -1.05 -1.48
CA GLN A 179 -20.27 -1.42 -1.37
C GLN A 179 -20.97 -0.73 -0.20
N GLU A 180 -20.29 -0.59 0.94
CA GLU A 180 -20.85 0.07 2.12
C GLU A 180 -21.16 1.54 1.82
N ALA A 181 -20.24 2.23 1.14
CA ALA A 181 -20.46 3.61 0.71
C ALA A 181 -21.63 3.72 -0.26
N CYS A 182 -21.84 2.74 -1.16
CA CYS A 182 -23.00 2.70 -2.04
C CYS A 182 -24.31 2.52 -1.26
N GLU A 183 -24.31 1.70 -0.23
CA GLU A 183 -25.49 1.46 0.62
C GLU A 183 -25.84 2.70 1.44
N VAL A 184 -24.87 3.36 2.06
CA VAL A 184 -25.10 4.63 2.80
C VAL A 184 -25.78 5.69 1.93
N LEU A 185 -25.48 5.74 0.64
CA LEU A 185 -26.09 6.69 -0.29
C LEU A 185 -27.54 6.34 -0.66
N LYS A 186 -27.94 5.06 -0.57
CA LYS A 186 -29.30 4.60 -0.88
C LYS A 186 -30.28 4.79 0.29
N GLU A 187 -29.78 4.83 1.51
CA GLU A 187 -30.60 4.98 2.72
C GLU A 187 -31.03 6.41 3.02
N LYS A 188 -30.66 7.38 2.18
CA LYS A 188 -31.00 8.80 2.27
C LYS A 188 -32.10 9.16 1.28
#